data_4188e6fb1ae124ff289d555a4923e35b
#
_entry.id   4188e6fb1ae124ff289d555a4923e35b
#
_cell.length_a   1.000
_cell.length_b   1.000
_cell.length_c   1.000
_cell.angle_alpha   90.00
_cell.angle_beta   90.00
_cell.angle_gamma   90.00
#
_symmetry.space_group_name_H-M   'P 1'
#
loop_
_entity.id
_entity.type
_entity.pdbx_description
1 polymer ?
#
loop_
_entity_poly.entity_id
_entity_poly.type
_entity_poly.pdbx_seq_one_letter_code
_entity_poly.pdbx_strand_id
1 'polypeptide(L)'
;MVIRLGRRTLEDIHAHAESAYPEECCGLLIAGSGSKDVVDSIKMRNAFSGPRHDRYHIDPLELFRADREAASRGLTIAGVYHSHPDYPATFSKFDIEHSFPLYSYLVVSVSKGEAGDTRSWLPNQDHNSVAEEEIEILDVRREEDGVTKRA
;
A
#
# COMPACT_ATOMS: atom_id res chain seq x y z
N MET A 1 1.49 -15.24 -7.98
CA MET A 1 0.74 -14.71 -6.85
C MET A 1 0.02 -13.44 -7.27
N VAL A 2 -1.10 -13.17 -6.64
CA VAL A 2 -1.98 -12.08 -7.05
C VAL A 2 -2.46 -11.34 -5.82
N ILE A 3 -2.43 -10.00 -5.88
CA ILE A 3 -3.11 -9.16 -4.91
C ILE A 3 -4.33 -8.54 -5.58
N ARG A 4 -5.45 -8.50 -4.89
CA ARG A 4 -6.67 -7.88 -5.42
C ARG A 4 -6.96 -6.59 -4.68
N LEU A 5 -7.20 -5.53 -5.46
CA LEU A 5 -7.49 -4.21 -4.91
C LEU A 5 -8.82 -3.70 -5.42
N GLY A 6 -9.64 -3.15 -4.54
CA GLY A 6 -10.81 -2.41 -4.97
C GLY A 6 -10.38 -1.20 -5.80
N ARG A 7 -11.16 -0.88 -6.84
CA ARG A 7 -10.83 0.26 -7.72
C ARG A 7 -10.75 1.56 -6.95
N ARG A 8 -11.70 1.80 -6.06
CA ARG A 8 -11.69 3.01 -5.25
C ARG A 8 -10.47 3.09 -4.34
N THR A 9 -10.07 1.95 -3.76
CA THR A 9 -8.89 1.92 -2.91
C THR A 9 -7.65 2.32 -3.69
N LEU A 10 -7.51 1.81 -4.91
CA LEU A 10 -6.38 2.20 -5.76
C LEU A 10 -6.42 3.69 -6.10
N GLU A 11 -7.61 4.22 -6.39
CA GLU A 11 -7.76 5.65 -6.68
C GLU A 11 -7.37 6.51 -5.47
N ASP A 12 -7.75 6.09 -4.27
CA ASP A 12 -7.39 6.81 -3.05
C ASP A 12 -5.88 6.79 -2.83
N ILE A 13 -5.24 5.66 -3.09
CA ILE A 13 -3.78 5.54 -2.98
C ILE A 13 -3.09 6.45 -3.99
N HIS A 14 -3.55 6.47 -5.23
CA HIS A 14 -2.98 7.34 -6.25
C HIS A 14 -3.14 8.81 -5.87
N ALA A 15 -4.30 9.19 -5.34
CA ALA A 15 -4.55 10.57 -4.92
C ALA A 15 -3.61 10.97 -3.78
N HIS A 16 -3.37 10.07 -2.82
CA HIS A 16 -2.44 10.32 -1.72
C HIS A 16 -1.02 10.51 -2.26
N ALA A 17 -0.61 9.65 -3.20
CA ALA A 17 0.72 9.74 -3.79
C ALA A 17 0.94 11.06 -4.51
N GLU A 18 -0.09 11.52 -5.24
CA GLU A 18 0.00 12.79 -5.95
C GLU A 18 0.05 13.98 -4.98
N SER A 19 -0.74 13.93 -3.90
CA SER A 19 -0.78 15.02 -2.94
C SER A 19 0.51 15.15 -2.13
N ALA A 20 1.23 14.06 -1.95
CA ALA A 20 2.49 14.08 -1.20
C ALA A 20 3.69 14.52 -2.05
N TYR A 21 3.58 14.38 -3.36
CA TYR A 21 4.67 14.72 -4.27
C TYR A 21 5.21 16.11 -3.96
N PRO A 22 6.51 16.35 -3.88
CA PRO A 22 7.64 15.50 -4.30
C PRO A 22 8.21 14.58 -3.20
N GLU A 23 7.50 14.40 -2.11
CA GLU A 23 7.93 13.45 -1.07
C GLU A 23 7.24 12.11 -1.24
N GLU A 24 7.82 11.06 -0.67
CA GLU A 24 7.17 9.76 -0.62
C GLU A 24 6.00 9.81 0.35
N CYS A 25 4.86 9.27 -0.06
CA CYS A 25 3.78 8.97 0.86
C CYS A 25 3.89 7.53 1.32
N CYS A 26 3.19 7.19 2.38
CA CYS A 26 3.07 5.80 2.83
C CYS A 26 1.71 5.59 3.48
N GLY A 27 1.32 4.32 3.53
CA GLY A 27 0.06 3.95 4.14
C GLY A 27 -0.08 2.44 4.23
N LEU A 28 -1.24 1.99 4.65
CA LEU A 28 -1.51 0.58 4.92
C LEU A 28 -2.58 0.06 3.98
N LEU A 29 -2.43 -1.20 3.58
CA LEU A 29 -3.43 -1.93 2.80
C LEU A 29 -4.24 -2.77 3.77
N ILE A 30 -5.56 -2.63 3.71
CA ILE A 30 -6.47 -3.25 4.68
C ILE A 30 -7.32 -4.30 3.99
N ALA A 31 -7.39 -5.48 4.58
CA ALA A 31 -8.16 -6.60 4.05
C ALA A 31 -9.00 -7.24 5.16
N GLY A 32 -9.95 -8.07 4.77
CA GLY A 32 -10.66 -8.89 5.75
C GLY A 32 -9.72 -9.92 6.35
N SER A 33 -9.99 -10.31 7.59
CA SER A 33 -9.16 -11.29 8.27
C SER A 33 -9.05 -12.58 7.45
N GLY A 34 -7.83 -13.04 7.23
CA GLY A 34 -7.58 -14.24 6.44
C GLY A 34 -7.68 -14.04 4.94
N SER A 35 -7.82 -12.81 4.47
CA SER A 35 -7.97 -12.49 3.06
C SER A 35 -6.81 -11.62 2.58
N LYS A 36 -6.54 -11.69 1.27
CA LYS A 36 -5.60 -10.79 0.59
C LYS A 36 -6.36 -9.81 -0.32
N ASP A 37 -7.68 -9.77 -0.22
CA ASP A 37 -8.48 -8.81 -0.98
C ASP A 37 -8.47 -7.49 -0.24
N VAL A 38 -7.75 -6.52 -0.80
CA VAL A 38 -7.59 -5.20 -0.19
C VAL A 38 -8.83 -4.37 -0.48
N VAL A 39 -9.54 -4.03 0.57
CA VAL A 39 -10.83 -3.33 0.46
C VAL A 39 -10.77 -1.89 0.94
N ASP A 40 -9.66 -1.49 1.57
CA ASP A 40 -9.50 -0.14 2.09
C ASP A 40 -8.02 0.17 2.24
N SER A 41 -7.70 1.42 2.47
CA SER A 41 -6.34 1.88 2.75
C SER A 41 -6.38 2.91 3.86
N ILE A 42 -5.27 3.01 4.59
CA ILE A 42 -5.12 3.99 5.66
C ILE A 42 -3.88 4.81 5.36
N LYS A 43 -4.04 6.13 5.24
CA LYS A 43 -2.91 7.03 5.07
C LYS A 43 -2.10 7.06 6.36
N MET A 44 -0.77 6.96 6.23
CA MET A 44 0.12 7.07 7.37
C MET A 44 1.05 8.24 7.16
N ARG A 45 1.51 8.81 8.26
CA ARG A 45 2.48 9.88 8.22
C ARG A 45 3.85 9.30 7.83
N ASN A 46 4.56 9.97 6.92
CA ASN A 46 5.95 9.62 6.65
C ASN A 46 6.80 10.22 7.76
N ALA A 47 7.22 9.38 8.70
CA ALA A 47 7.95 9.79 9.89
C ALA A 47 9.46 9.77 9.70
N PHE A 48 9.95 9.62 8.47
CA PHE A 48 11.38 9.61 8.21
C PHE A 48 11.98 10.97 8.58
N SER A 49 13.07 10.96 9.36
CA SER A 49 13.65 12.18 9.89
C SER A 49 14.56 12.92 8.92
N GLY A 50 14.98 12.27 7.84
CA GLY A 50 15.79 12.87 6.79
C GLY A 50 14.95 13.33 5.61
N PRO A 51 15.60 13.52 4.44
CA PRO A 51 14.88 13.88 3.22
C PRO A 51 13.89 12.78 2.84
N ARG A 52 12.67 13.18 2.49
CA ARG A 52 11.58 12.23 2.24
C ARG A 52 11.24 12.06 0.76
N HIS A 53 12.12 12.46 -0.13
CA HIS A 53 11.89 12.26 -1.56
C HIS A 53 12.20 10.83 -2.02
N ASP A 54 12.97 10.07 -1.24
CA ASP A 54 13.34 8.69 -1.58
C ASP A 54 13.34 7.75 -0.36
N ARG A 55 12.74 8.17 0.74
CA ARG A 55 12.67 7.37 1.97
C ARG A 55 11.36 7.61 2.68
N TYR A 56 10.86 6.57 3.31
CA TYR A 56 9.71 6.69 4.21
C TYR A 56 9.94 5.82 5.45
N HIS A 57 9.22 6.16 6.50
CA HIS A 57 9.22 5.37 7.74
C HIS A 57 7.85 5.51 8.38
N ILE A 58 7.26 4.38 8.77
CA ILE A 58 6.02 4.37 9.54
C ILE A 58 6.40 4.19 11.00
N ASP A 59 5.96 5.12 11.85
CA ASP A 59 6.23 5.05 13.28
C ASP A 59 5.62 3.75 13.84
N PRO A 60 6.41 2.92 14.54
CA PRO A 60 5.91 1.65 15.07
C PRO A 60 4.68 1.78 15.98
N LEU A 61 4.58 2.84 16.76
CA LEU A 61 3.41 3.04 17.62
C LEU A 61 2.17 3.36 16.80
N GLU A 62 2.31 4.17 15.74
CA GLU A 62 1.19 4.46 14.85
C GLU A 62 0.74 3.21 14.12
N LEU A 63 1.69 2.38 13.68
CA LEU A 63 1.38 1.12 13.04
C LEU A 63 0.63 0.19 14.00
N PHE A 64 1.10 0.09 15.23
CA PHE A 64 0.47 -0.75 16.25
C PHE A 64 -0.98 -0.30 16.50
N ARG A 65 -1.21 1.00 16.62
CA ARG A 65 -2.57 1.52 16.82
C ARG A 65 -3.49 1.22 15.64
N ALA A 66 -2.98 1.36 14.43
CA ALA A 66 -3.75 1.06 13.23
C ALA A 66 -4.10 -0.43 13.17
N ASP A 67 -3.15 -1.29 13.53
CA ASP A 67 -3.38 -2.73 13.56
C ASP A 67 -4.46 -3.09 14.58
N ARG A 68 -4.41 -2.50 15.77
CA ARG A 68 -5.41 -2.72 16.80
C ARG A 68 -6.79 -2.27 16.36
N GLU A 69 -6.87 -1.13 15.73
CA GLU A 69 -8.17 -0.62 15.26
C GLU A 69 -8.72 -1.51 14.14
N ALA A 70 -7.90 -1.92 13.21
CA ALA A 70 -8.34 -2.82 12.15
C ALA A 70 -8.87 -4.12 12.74
N ALA A 71 -8.13 -4.71 13.68
CA ALA A 71 -8.55 -5.97 14.32
C ALA A 71 -9.89 -5.83 15.02
N SER A 72 -10.15 -4.68 15.65
CA SER A 72 -11.44 -4.45 16.34
C SER A 72 -12.63 -4.42 15.37
N ARG A 73 -12.38 -4.25 14.09
CA ARG A 73 -13.38 -4.23 13.04
C ARG A 73 -13.38 -5.50 12.18
N GLY A 74 -12.67 -6.53 12.62
CA GLY A 74 -12.55 -7.78 11.87
C GLY A 74 -11.68 -7.68 10.64
N LEU A 75 -10.77 -6.69 10.61
CA LEU A 75 -9.91 -6.44 9.47
C LEU A 75 -8.45 -6.70 9.85
N THR A 76 -7.59 -6.77 8.83
CA THR A 76 -6.17 -7.02 9.03
C THR A 76 -5.36 -6.14 8.10
N ILE A 77 -4.12 -5.86 8.47
CA ILE A 77 -3.18 -5.18 7.60
C ILE A 77 -2.58 -6.24 6.66
N ALA A 78 -2.85 -6.08 5.36
CA ALA A 78 -2.34 -7.00 4.34
C ALA A 78 -1.00 -6.53 3.79
N GLY A 79 -0.65 -5.28 3.99
CA GLY A 79 0.60 -4.74 3.47
C GLY A 79 0.71 -3.25 3.64
N VAL A 80 1.69 -2.71 2.93
CA VAL A 80 2.05 -1.29 2.99
C VAL A 80 2.08 -0.76 1.57
N TYR A 81 1.71 0.50 1.39
CA TYR A 81 1.96 1.18 0.11
C TYR A 81 2.87 2.38 0.33
N HIS A 82 3.63 2.72 -0.69
CA HIS A 82 4.40 3.96 -0.70
C HIS A 82 4.58 4.42 -2.15
N SER A 83 5.03 5.67 -2.30
CA SER A 83 5.22 6.24 -3.63
C SER A 83 6.69 6.50 -3.91
N HIS A 84 7.04 6.47 -5.21
CA HIS A 84 8.37 6.79 -5.70
C HIS A 84 8.27 8.05 -6.57
N PRO A 85 8.57 9.24 -6.01
CA PRO A 85 8.52 10.48 -6.80
C PRO A 85 9.62 10.51 -7.85
N ASP A 86 9.19 10.54 -9.11
CA ASP A 86 10.08 10.66 -10.28
C ASP A 86 11.06 9.51 -10.48
N TYR A 87 10.74 8.31 -9.94
CA TYR A 87 11.52 7.13 -10.26
C TYR A 87 10.60 5.90 -10.30
N PRO A 88 11.08 4.78 -10.87
CA PRO A 88 10.20 3.64 -11.17
C PRO A 88 9.62 2.96 -9.94
N ALA A 89 8.53 2.23 -10.14
CA ALA A 89 7.81 1.51 -9.08
C ALA A 89 8.51 0.18 -8.73
N THR A 90 9.82 0.18 -8.69
CA THR A 90 10.63 -0.97 -8.28
C THR A 90 10.74 -1.00 -6.76
N PHE A 91 11.10 -2.16 -6.21
CA PHE A 91 11.31 -2.29 -4.78
C PHE A 91 12.82 -2.23 -4.54
N SER A 92 13.27 -1.20 -3.82
CA SER A 92 14.69 -0.92 -3.67
C SER A 92 15.33 -1.89 -2.68
N LYS A 93 16.67 -1.94 -2.70
CA LYS A 93 17.40 -2.74 -1.70
C LYS A 93 17.07 -2.27 -0.29
N PHE A 94 16.97 -0.97 -0.08
CA PHE A 94 16.58 -0.40 1.19
C PHE A 94 15.19 -0.90 1.59
N ASP A 95 14.23 -0.89 0.65
CA ASP A 95 12.88 -1.37 0.91
C ASP A 95 12.90 -2.85 1.32
N ILE A 96 13.68 -3.68 0.62
CA ILE A 96 13.77 -5.10 0.92
C ILE A 96 14.29 -5.32 2.35
N GLU A 97 15.34 -4.59 2.71
CA GLU A 97 15.98 -4.74 4.01
C GLU A 97 15.09 -4.31 5.17
N HIS A 98 14.16 -3.39 4.91
CA HIS A 98 13.28 -2.84 5.94
C HIS A 98 11.85 -3.33 5.83
N SER A 99 11.62 -4.38 5.04
CA SER A 99 10.28 -4.93 4.85
C SER A 99 9.93 -5.98 5.91
N PHE A 100 8.63 -6.20 6.07
CA PHE A 100 8.14 -7.31 6.90
C PHE A 100 7.73 -8.46 5.99
N PRO A 101 8.09 -9.70 6.33
CA PRO A 101 7.64 -10.86 5.55
C PRO A 101 6.13 -10.98 5.63
N LEU A 102 5.53 -11.58 4.60
CA LEU A 102 4.10 -11.82 4.46
C LEU A 102 3.27 -10.58 4.10
N TYR A 103 3.85 -9.39 4.16
CA TYR A 103 3.17 -8.19 3.69
C TYR A 103 3.38 -8.00 2.18
N SER A 104 2.33 -7.55 1.51
CA SER A 104 2.46 -7.04 0.14
C SER A 104 2.90 -5.59 0.21
N TYR A 105 3.80 -5.21 -0.69
CA TYR A 105 4.28 -3.83 -0.76
C TYR A 105 3.90 -3.23 -2.11
N LEU A 106 2.93 -2.34 -2.08
CA LEU A 106 2.46 -1.67 -3.27
C LEU A 106 3.25 -0.38 -3.47
N VAL A 107 3.84 -0.22 -4.65
CA VAL A 107 4.65 0.95 -4.97
C VAL A 107 4.02 1.69 -6.12
N VAL A 108 3.84 2.99 -5.96
CA VAL A 108 3.26 3.85 -6.99
C VAL A 108 4.33 4.82 -7.49
N SER A 109 4.64 4.77 -8.77
CA SER A 109 5.52 5.76 -9.37
C SER A 109 4.73 7.03 -9.66
N VAL A 110 5.26 8.18 -9.22
CA VAL A 110 4.63 9.48 -9.48
C VAL A 110 5.59 10.29 -10.34
N SER A 111 5.23 10.46 -11.60
CA SER A 111 6.06 11.18 -12.55
C SER A 111 5.54 12.59 -12.72
N LYS A 112 6.34 13.58 -12.32
CA LYS A 112 5.99 15.00 -12.43
C LYS A 112 4.63 15.30 -11.83
N GLY A 113 4.34 14.67 -10.68
CA GLY A 113 3.10 14.91 -9.97
C GLY A 113 1.93 14.03 -10.38
N GLU A 114 2.09 13.15 -11.35
CA GLU A 114 1.02 12.25 -11.81
C GLU A 114 1.33 10.81 -11.43
N ALA A 115 0.42 10.18 -10.69
CA ALA A 115 0.54 8.77 -10.34
C ALA A 115 0.32 7.92 -11.59
N GLY A 116 1.13 6.87 -11.72
CA GLY A 116 1.08 6.01 -12.89
C GLY A 116 1.40 4.57 -12.54
N ASP A 117 2.53 4.08 -13.04
CA ASP A 117 2.91 2.68 -12.88
C ASP A 117 2.84 2.26 -11.42
N THR A 118 2.12 1.17 -11.17
CA THR A 118 1.87 0.67 -9.82
C THR A 118 2.16 -0.82 -9.81
N ARG A 119 3.02 -1.24 -8.89
CA ARG A 119 3.46 -2.64 -8.80
C ARG A 119 3.39 -3.12 -7.36
N SER A 120 3.15 -4.40 -7.19
CA SER A 120 3.11 -5.01 -5.87
C SER A 120 4.25 -6.01 -5.73
N TRP A 121 4.89 -6.01 -4.57
CA TRP A 121 6.10 -6.79 -4.31
C TRP A 121 5.94 -7.59 -3.03
N LEU A 122 6.46 -8.83 -3.04
CA LEU A 122 6.47 -9.72 -1.88
C LEU A 122 7.92 -10.00 -1.50
N PRO A 123 8.43 -9.39 -0.43
CA PRO A 123 9.78 -9.70 0.03
C PRO A 123 9.81 -11.07 0.70
N ASN A 124 10.96 -11.73 0.63
CA ASN A 124 11.14 -13.01 1.28
C ASN A 124 11.48 -12.83 2.77
N GLN A 125 11.48 -13.94 3.52
CA GLN A 125 11.72 -13.90 4.96
C GLN A 125 13.15 -13.50 5.32
N ASP A 126 14.09 -13.73 4.42
CA ASP A 126 15.50 -13.44 4.68
C ASP A 126 15.90 -12.02 4.34
N HIS A 127 14.97 -11.20 3.86
CA HIS A 127 15.19 -9.81 3.50
C HIS A 127 16.29 -9.62 2.45
N ASN A 128 16.41 -10.55 1.52
CA ASN A 128 17.46 -10.48 0.49
C ASN A 128 16.94 -10.63 -0.92
N SER A 129 15.65 -10.86 -1.10
CA SER A 129 15.04 -10.91 -2.43
C SER A 129 13.57 -10.54 -2.36
N VAL A 130 13.00 -10.25 -3.52
CA VAL A 130 11.61 -9.85 -3.64
C VAL A 130 11.05 -10.44 -4.95
N ALA A 131 9.78 -10.83 -4.92
CA ALA A 131 9.07 -11.27 -6.12
C ALA A 131 7.94 -10.30 -6.41
N GLU A 132 7.71 -10.03 -7.68
CA GLU A 132 6.56 -9.21 -8.07
C GLU A 132 5.29 -10.06 -8.03
N GLU A 133 4.20 -9.50 -7.50
CA GLU A 133 2.90 -10.15 -7.58
C GLU A 133 1.98 -9.35 -8.52
N GLU A 134 1.12 -10.07 -9.20
CA GLU A 134 0.17 -9.47 -10.13
C GLU A 134 -0.90 -8.69 -9.38
N ILE A 135 -1.32 -7.55 -9.93
CA ILE A 135 -2.40 -6.76 -9.36
C ILE A 135 -3.67 -6.97 -10.16
N GLU A 136 -4.74 -7.37 -9.48
CA GLU A 136 -6.04 -7.52 -10.07
C GLU A 136 -7.00 -6.51 -9.44
N ILE A 137 -7.72 -5.75 -10.27
CA ILE A 137 -8.62 -4.72 -9.79
C ILE A 137 -10.01 -5.29 -9.61
N LEU A 138 -10.59 -5.08 -8.44
CA LEU A 138 -11.95 -5.51 -8.14
C LEU A 138 -12.91 -4.36 -8.39
N ASP A 139 -13.87 -4.61 -9.28
CA ASP A 139 -14.95 -3.67 -9.54
C ASP A 139 -16.18 -4.11 -8.75
N VAL A 140 -16.23 -3.66 -7.52
CA VAL A 140 -17.32 -4.00 -6.61
C VAL A 140 -18.20 -2.78 -6.44
N ARG A 141 -19.50 -2.96 -6.62
CA ARG A 141 -20.44 -1.87 -6.41
C ARG A 141 -20.63 -1.64 -4.93
N ARG A 142 -20.87 -0.39 -4.59
CA ARG A 142 -21.05 -0.04 -3.20
C ARG A 142 -22.43 -0.38 -2.70
N GLU A 143 -22.50 -0.66 -1.40
CA GLU A 143 -23.75 -0.90 -0.71
C GLU A 143 -24.69 0.29 -0.79
N GLU A 144 -24.16 1.48 -0.83
CA GLU A 144 -24.95 2.70 -0.91
C GLU A 144 -25.80 2.78 -2.15
N ASP A 145 -25.54 1.94 -3.14
CA ASP A 145 -26.37 1.85 -4.34
C ASP A 145 -27.67 1.08 -4.04
N GLY A 146 -27.85 0.68 -2.80
CA GLY A 146 -29.05 -0.03 -2.36
C GLY A 146 -29.02 -1.51 -2.69
N VAL A 147 -27.94 -1.97 -3.27
CA VAL A 147 -27.79 -3.38 -3.68
C VAL A 147 -26.34 -3.77 -3.51
N THR A 148 -26.11 -4.91 -2.88
CA THR A 148 -24.77 -5.47 -2.82
C THR A 148 -24.45 -6.10 -4.15
N LYS A 149 -23.41 -5.61 -4.81
CA LYS A 149 -23.03 -6.08 -6.12
C LYS A 149 -21.61 -6.54 -6.17
N ARG A 150 -21.37 -7.52 -7.03
CA ARG A 150 -20.01 -7.93 -7.43
C ARG A 150 -19.94 -7.78 -8.93
N ALA A 151 -18.92 -7.09 -9.35
CA ALA A 151 -18.71 -6.95 -10.78
C ALA A 151 -18.17 -8.25 -11.35
#